data_a104d410a35682abfc155ba23ff4d0ba
#
_entry.id   a104d410a35682abfc155ba23ff4d0ba
#
_cell.length_a   1.000
_cell.length_b   1.000
_cell.length_c   1.000
_cell.angle_alpha   90.00
_cell.angle_beta   90.00
_cell.angle_gamma   90.00
#
_symmetry.space_group_name_H-M   'P 1'
#
loop_
_entity.id
_entity.type
_entity.pdbx_description
1 polymer ?
#
loop_
_entity_poly.entity_id
_entity_poly.type
_entity_poly.pdbx_seq_one_letter_code
_entity_poly.pdbx_strand_id
1 'polypeptide(L)'
;MDYLNGEAHGISADPEKANIARYARGRDYHKVLRDRLQKLCDRIAQEIGEFGYRVFTDSAPVMEVELAARAGIGWRGKHTLLLSRDAGSWFFLGEVYTDLPLELDQEVANSCGTCERCIEVCPTQAIRGPYQLDARRCISYLTIEHKSAIPEELRPLIGNRVYGCDDCQLVCPWNRFAKLTSEGDFRTRNGLDAATLLELFAWTESEFDSRLRGSPIRRIGHERWLRNLAVGLGNAATSLHVVAALRSRADHPSALVREHVAWAISRHASLAA
;
A
#
# COMPACT_ATOMS: atom_id res chain seq x y z
N MET A 1 -12.52 0.28 8.92
CA MET A 1 -12.05 1.53 9.57
C MET A 1 -11.40 2.41 8.52
N ASP A 2 -11.87 3.66 8.40
CA ASP A 2 -11.30 4.62 7.45
C ASP A 2 -9.85 4.97 7.83
N TYR A 3 -8.96 5.03 6.82
CA TYR A 3 -7.56 5.37 7.03
C TYR A 3 -7.09 6.60 6.23
N LEU A 4 -7.97 7.20 5.45
CA LEU A 4 -7.62 8.33 4.61
C LEU A 4 -7.20 9.53 5.44
N ASN A 5 -5.98 10.03 5.19
CA ASN A 5 -5.47 11.30 5.66
C ASN A 5 -5.18 12.19 4.45
N GLY A 6 -5.78 13.38 4.39
CA GLY A 6 -5.60 14.31 3.28
C GLY A 6 -6.47 13.99 2.07
N GLU A 7 -5.99 14.30 0.86
CA GLU A 7 -6.80 14.23 -0.36
C GLU A 7 -7.10 12.79 -0.80
N ALA A 8 -8.36 12.55 -1.17
CA ALA A 8 -8.84 11.25 -1.65
C ALA A 8 -8.49 10.99 -3.12
N HIS A 9 -8.15 12.01 -3.88
CA HIS A 9 -7.89 11.99 -5.32
C HIS A 9 -6.56 12.65 -5.68
N GLY A 10 -6.11 12.40 -6.89
CA GLY A 10 -4.89 13.01 -7.43
C GLY A 10 -3.63 12.17 -7.18
N ILE A 11 -2.95 11.85 -8.28
CA ILE A 11 -1.64 11.18 -8.25
C ILE A 11 -0.58 12.27 -7.98
N SER A 12 0.36 12.00 -7.07
CA SER A 12 1.46 12.94 -6.82
C SER A 12 2.24 13.19 -8.10
N ALA A 13 2.27 14.43 -8.54
CA ALA A 13 3.00 14.84 -9.74
C ALA A 13 4.48 15.15 -9.46
N ASP A 14 4.90 15.20 -8.19
CA ASP A 14 6.28 15.53 -7.82
C ASP A 14 7.17 14.29 -7.90
N PRO A 15 8.05 14.18 -8.92
CA PRO A 15 8.89 13.01 -9.14
C PRO A 15 10.03 12.88 -8.12
N GLU A 16 10.33 13.94 -7.35
CA GLU A 16 11.38 13.93 -6.33
C GLU A 16 10.88 13.35 -5.00
N LYS A 17 9.56 13.40 -4.76
CA LYS A 17 8.94 12.84 -3.56
C LYS A 17 8.73 11.34 -3.70
N ALA A 18 8.99 10.63 -2.60
CA ALA A 18 8.68 9.22 -2.50
C ALA A 18 7.15 9.02 -2.40
N ASN A 19 6.58 8.26 -3.32
CA ASN A 19 5.18 7.88 -3.22
C ASN A 19 5.04 6.62 -2.35
N ILE A 20 4.44 6.79 -1.18
CA ILE A 20 4.13 5.73 -0.22
C ILE A 20 2.62 5.63 -0.11
N ALA A 21 2.09 4.43 -0.26
CA ALA A 21 0.65 4.19 -0.16
C ALA A 21 0.10 4.72 1.17
N ARG A 22 -1.07 5.38 1.10
CA ARG A 22 -1.66 6.10 2.24
C ARG A 22 -1.88 5.22 3.45
N TYR A 23 -2.30 3.97 3.22
CA TYR A 23 -2.56 3.02 4.29
C TYR A 23 -1.34 2.72 5.17
N ALA A 24 -0.13 2.89 4.62
CA ALA A 24 1.12 2.53 5.28
C ALA A 24 1.81 3.69 5.99
N ARG A 25 1.31 4.92 5.85
CA ARG A 25 1.96 6.12 6.41
C ARG A 25 1.82 6.25 7.93
N GLY A 26 0.83 5.58 8.52
CA GLY A 26 0.54 5.59 9.95
C GLY A 26 1.14 4.40 10.70
N ARG A 27 0.49 4.08 11.83
CA ARG A 27 0.78 2.89 12.63
C ARG A 27 0.32 1.62 11.90
N ASP A 28 0.94 0.51 12.23
CA ASP A 28 0.64 -0.81 11.67
C ASP A 28 -0.83 -1.20 11.93
N TYR A 29 -1.64 -1.11 10.87
CA TYR A 29 -3.07 -1.36 10.93
C TYR A 29 -3.42 -2.79 11.37
N HIS A 30 -2.57 -3.78 11.08
CA HIS A 30 -2.78 -5.15 11.55
C HIS A 30 -2.91 -5.21 13.07
N LYS A 31 -2.09 -4.43 13.78
CA LYS A 31 -2.11 -4.37 15.25
C LYS A 31 -3.29 -3.55 15.75
N VAL A 32 -3.56 -2.42 15.10
CA VAL A 32 -4.66 -1.53 15.49
C VAL A 32 -6.01 -2.22 15.32
N LEU A 33 -6.27 -2.82 14.17
CA LEU A 33 -7.54 -3.49 13.91
C LEU A 33 -7.72 -4.73 14.80
N ARG A 34 -6.67 -5.55 14.91
CA ARG A 34 -6.75 -6.75 15.77
C ARG A 34 -7.09 -6.39 17.22
N ASP A 35 -6.47 -5.37 17.78
CA ASP A 35 -6.78 -4.87 19.14
C ASP A 35 -8.23 -4.36 19.23
N ARG A 36 -8.71 -3.63 18.21
CA ARG A 36 -10.08 -3.13 18.17
C ARG A 36 -11.11 -4.25 18.05
N LEU A 37 -10.85 -5.24 17.20
CA LEU A 37 -11.73 -6.40 17.05
C LEU A 37 -11.76 -7.24 18.32
N GLN A 38 -10.62 -7.44 18.97
CA GLN A 38 -10.58 -8.14 20.27
C GLN A 38 -11.44 -7.42 21.30
N LYS A 39 -11.27 -6.11 21.48
CA LYS A 39 -12.07 -5.30 22.39
C LYS A 39 -13.57 -5.32 22.05
N LEU A 40 -13.91 -5.40 20.78
CA LEU A 40 -15.31 -5.57 20.36
C LEU A 40 -15.86 -6.91 20.84
N CYS A 41 -15.14 -8.01 20.63
CA CYS A 41 -15.55 -9.34 21.08
C CYS A 41 -15.66 -9.41 22.62
N ASP A 42 -14.71 -8.79 23.34
CA ASP A 42 -14.76 -8.73 24.81
C ASP A 42 -16.02 -8.00 25.31
N ARG A 43 -16.42 -6.92 24.64
CA ARG A 43 -17.66 -6.19 24.94
C ARG A 43 -18.91 -7.01 24.61
N ILE A 44 -18.91 -7.71 23.48
CA ILE A 44 -20.02 -8.62 23.13
C ILE A 44 -20.15 -9.68 24.21
N ALA A 45 -19.05 -10.30 24.63
CA ALA A 45 -19.08 -11.32 25.69
C ALA A 45 -19.59 -10.78 27.04
N GLN A 46 -19.36 -9.51 27.34
CA GLN A 46 -19.93 -8.86 28.54
C GLN A 46 -21.45 -8.71 28.49
N GLU A 47 -22.01 -8.51 27.28
CA GLU A 47 -23.47 -8.29 27.09
C GLU A 47 -24.25 -9.61 26.98
N ILE A 48 -23.72 -10.61 26.29
CA ILE A 48 -24.45 -11.83 25.94
C ILE A 48 -23.90 -13.11 26.60
N GLY A 49 -22.79 -13.04 27.31
CA GLY A 49 -22.05 -14.19 27.83
C GLY A 49 -20.96 -14.70 26.89
N GLU A 50 -20.23 -15.75 27.31
CA GLU A 50 -19.15 -16.34 26.52
C GLU A 50 -19.65 -16.93 25.19
N PHE A 51 -18.87 -16.72 24.12
CA PHE A 51 -19.11 -17.26 22.79
C PHE A 51 -17.78 -17.57 22.08
N GLY A 52 -17.80 -18.44 21.09
CA GLY A 52 -16.62 -18.75 20.27
C GLY A 52 -16.36 -17.67 19.26
N TYR A 53 -15.12 -17.18 19.18
CA TYR A 53 -14.74 -16.23 18.14
C TYR A 53 -13.26 -16.29 17.79
N ARG A 54 -12.94 -15.77 16.60
CA ARG A 54 -11.57 -15.54 16.13
C ARG A 54 -11.52 -14.30 15.27
N VAL A 55 -10.56 -13.41 15.55
CA VAL A 55 -10.40 -12.15 14.81
C VAL A 55 -9.29 -12.25 13.78
N PHE A 56 -9.53 -11.66 12.61
CA PHE A 56 -8.58 -11.59 11.50
C PHE A 56 -8.49 -10.17 10.95
N THR A 57 -7.40 -9.88 10.29
CA THR A 57 -7.19 -8.71 9.46
C THR A 57 -5.98 -8.97 8.56
N ASP A 58 -6.16 -8.90 7.26
CA ASP A 58 -5.18 -9.00 6.17
C ASP A 58 -4.23 -10.23 6.23
N SER A 59 -3.43 -10.38 7.26
CA SER A 59 -2.34 -11.36 7.32
C SER A 59 -2.77 -12.84 7.53
N ALA A 60 -4.04 -13.17 7.35
CA ALA A 60 -4.58 -14.51 7.43
C ALA A 60 -5.07 -14.99 6.04
N PRO A 61 -5.20 -16.32 5.81
CA PRO A 61 -5.76 -16.86 4.57
C PRO A 61 -7.29 -16.69 4.53
N VAL A 62 -7.76 -15.45 4.61
CA VAL A 62 -9.16 -15.05 4.61
C VAL A 62 -9.44 -14.25 3.34
N MET A 63 -10.55 -14.55 2.69
CA MET A 63 -10.99 -13.84 1.48
C MET A 63 -11.78 -12.58 1.88
N GLU A 64 -11.12 -11.62 2.49
CA GLU A 64 -11.73 -10.44 3.14
C GLU A 64 -12.69 -9.67 2.22
N VAL A 65 -12.26 -9.38 0.97
CA VAL A 65 -13.08 -8.63 0.01
C VAL A 65 -14.36 -9.37 -0.36
N GLU A 66 -14.27 -10.69 -0.57
CA GLU A 66 -15.43 -11.52 -0.93
C GLU A 66 -16.41 -11.64 0.26
N LEU A 67 -15.88 -11.83 1.47
CA LEU A 67 -16.71 -11.90 2.68
C LEU A 67 -17.38 -10.56 2.96
N ALA A 68 -16.66 -9.46 2.86
CA ALA A 68 -17.21 -8.13 3.05
C ALA A 68 -18.26 -7.76 1.99
N ALA A 69 -18.11 -8.23 0.74
CA ALA A 69 -19.11 -8.05 -0.30
C ALA A 69 -20.39 -8.84 0.02
N ARG A 70 -20.26 -10.10 0.46
CA ARG A 70 -21.40 -10.93 0.89
C ARG A 70 -22.09 -10.37 2.13
N ALA A 71 -21.35 -9.76 3.04
CA ALA A 71 -21.88 -9.08 4.22
C ALA A 71 -22.48 -7.69 3.90
N GLY A 72 -22.73 -7.35 2.64
CA GLY A 72 -23.40 -6.12 2.25
C GLY A 72 -22.63 -4.82 2.53
N ILE A 73 -21.34 -4.89 2.94
CA ILE A 73 -20.53 -3.69 3.23
C ILE A 73 -20.28 -2.89 1.94
N GLY A 74 -20.20 -3.58 0.81
CA GLY A 74 -19.97 -2.98 -0.49
C GLY A 74 -19.89 -4.03 -1.59
N TRP A 75 -19.22 -3.69 -2.69
CA TRP A 75 -19.01 -4.61 -3.81
C TRP A 75 -17.54 -4.65 -4.19
N ARG A 76 -17.10 -5.75 -4.76
CA ARG A 76 -15.77 -5.85 -5.34
C ARG A 76 -15.66 -4.94 -6.56
N GLY A 77 -14.80 -3.95 -6.53
CA GLY A 77 -14.53 -3.05 -7.65
C GLY A 77 -13.75 -3.72 -8.78
N LYS A 78 -13.75 -3.12 -9.99
CA LYS A 78 -12.95 -3.61 -11.13
C LYS A 78 -11.45 -3.67 -10.83
N HIS A 79 -10.95 -2.87 -9.88
CA HIS A 79 -9.57 -2.90 -9.35
C HIS A 79 -9.34 -3.96 -8.26
N THR A 80 -10.32 -4.81 -7.98
CA THR A 80 -10.30 -5.92 -7.02
C THR A 80 -10.38 -5.54 -5.53
N LEU A 81 -10.38 -4.26 -5.17
CA LEU A 81 -10.62 -3.81 -3.81
C LEU A 81 -12.13 -3.68 -3.53
N LEU A 82 -12.51 -3.69 -2.25
CA LEU A 82 -13.89 -3.42 -1.84
C LEU A 82 -14.21 -1.93 -2.03
N LEU A 83 -15.39 -1.64 -2.57
CA LEU A 83 -15.97 -0.31 -2.70
C LEU A 83 -17.25 -0.21 -1.89
N SER A 84 -17.40 0.85 -1.13
CA SER A 84 -18.63 1.21 -0.42
C SER A 84 -19.23 2.50 -1.00
N ARG A 85 -20.57 2.60 -1.00
CA ARG A 85 -21.27 3.81 -1.43
C ARG A 85 -20.97 5.01 -0.54
N ASP A 86 -20.73 4.75 0.75
CA ASP A 86 -20.61 5.79 1.78
C ASP A 86 -19.17 6.13 2.17
N ALA A 87 -18.18 5.31 1.75
CA ALA A 87 -16.79 5.44 2.18
C ALA A 87 -15.74 5.23 1.07
N GLY A 88 -16.17 4.99 -0.19
CA GLY A 88 -15.23 4.68 -1.27
C GLY A 88 -14.48 3.38 -1.01
N SER A 89 -13.14 3.40 -1.07
CA SER A 89 -12.27 2.24 -0.80
C SER A 89 -11.12 2.53 0.18
N TRP A 90 -11.13 3.70 0.84
CA TRP A 90 -10.07 4.10 1.75
C TRP A 90 -10.31 3.64 3.19
N PHE A 91 -10.59 2.35 3.36
CA PHE A 91 -10.81 1.73 4.67
C PHE A 91 -10.18 0.35 4.75
N PHE A 92 -9.82 -0.04 5.96
CA PHE A 92 -9.37 -1.39 6.28
C PHE A 92 -10.53 -2.31 6.57
N LEU A 93 -10.38 -3.57 6.22
CA LEU A 93 -11.27 -4.66 6.60
C LEU A 93 -10.74 -5.38 7.83
N GLY A 94 -11.63 -6.06 8.52
CA GLY A 94 -11.31 -6.95 9.61
C GLY A 94 -12.51 -7.82 9.92
N GLU A 95 -12.30 -9.08 10.26
CA GLU A 95 -13.31 -10.09 10.38
C GLU A 95 -13.33 -10.66 11.80
N VAL A 96 -14.53 -10.96 12.24
CA VAL A 96 -14.79 -11.80 13.43
C VAL A 96 -15.51 -13.05 12.95
N TYR A 97 -14.82 -14.18 13.02
CA TYR A 97 -15.47 -15.49 12.87
C TYR A 97 -16.07 -15.87 14.20
N THR A 98 -17.32 -16.28 14.22
CA THR A 98 -18.07 -16.55 15.44
C THR A 98 -19.04 -17.72 15.25
N ASP A 99 -19.38 -18.37 16.36
CA ASP A 99 -20.45 -19.38 16.45
C ASP A 99 -21.81 -18.79 16.80
N LEU A 100 -21.90 -17.46 16.94
CA LEU A 100 -23.18 -16.79 17.18
C LEU A 100 -24.14 -16.98 16.00
N PRO A 101 -25.42 -17.23 16.25
CA PRO A 101 -26.43 -17.38 15.20
C PRO A 101 -26.85 -16.01 14.67
N LEU A 102 -25.97 -15.36 13.93
CA LEU A 102 -26.23 -14.06 13.32
C LEU A 102 -27.10 -14.21 12.06
N GLU A 103 -28.01 -13.26 11.83
CA GLU A 103 -28.73 -13.16 10.57
C GLU A 103 -27.78 -12.85 9.43
N LEU A 104 -28.06 -13.39 8.24
CA LEU A 104 -27.28 -13.16 7.05
C LEU A 104 -27.64 -11.83 6.40
N ASP A 105 -26.62 -11.04 6.11
CA ASP A 105 -26.77 -9.82 5.33
C ASP A 105 -27.04 -10.10 3.84
N GLN A 106 -27.50 -9.08 3.12
CA GLN A 106 -27.71 -9.16 1.68
C GLN A 106 -26.60 -8.42 0.93
N GLU A 107 -26.12 -9.02 -0.15
CA GLU A 107 -25.15 -8.41 -1.03
C GLU A 107 -25.69 -7.14 -1.68
N VAL A 108 -24.83 -6.14 -1.85
CA VAL A 108 -25.17 -4.93 -2.59
C VAL A 108 -24.76 -5.04 -4.05
N ALA A 109 -25.58 -4.47 -4.94
CA ALA A 109 -25.31 -4.50 -6.36
C ALA A 109 -24.01 -3.77 -6.73
N ASN A 110 -23.23 -4.37 -7.65
CA ASN A 110 -22.06 -3.75 -8.21
C ASN A 110 -22.41 -2.45 -8.95
N SER A 111 -21.65 -1.40 -8.65
CA SER A 111 -21.91 -0.06 -9.18
C SER A 111 -20.73 0.54 -9.95
N CYS A 112 -19.79 -0.28 -10.45
CA CYS A 112 -18.70 0.20 -11.32
C CYS A 112 -19.19 0.63 -12.71
N GLY A 113 -20.31 0.06 -13.20
CA GLY A 113 -20.87 0.39 -14.52
C GLY A 113 -19.84 0.22 -15.65
N THR A 114 -19.81 1.17 -16.57
CA THR A 114 -18.89 1.21 -17.73
C THR A 114 -17.53 1.83 -17.41
N CYS A 115 -17.30 2.37 -16.20
CA CYS A 115 -16.07 3.05 -15.83
C CYS A 115 -14.87 2.09 -15.86
N GLU A 116 -13.76 2.50 -16.51
CA GLU A 116 -12.51 1.72 -16.61
C GLU A 116 -11.27 2.49 -16.14
N ARG A 117 -11.42 3.64 -15.48
CA ARG A 117 -10.32 4.51 -15.04
C ARG A 117 -9.22 3.80 -14.29
N CYS A 118 -9.58 2.84 -13.41
CA CYS A 118 -8.59 2.08 -12.64
C CYS A 118 -7.78 1.10 -13.50
N ILE A 119 -8.33 0.63 -14.62
CA ILE A 119 -7.63 -0.22 -15.59
C ILE A 119 -6.64 0.63 -16.40
N GLU A 120 -7.11 1.76 -16.94
CA GLU A 120 -6.34 2.67 -17.77
C GLU A 120 -5.16 3.30 -17.04
N VAL A 121 -5.32 3.67 -15.76
CA VAL A 121 -4.29 4.36 -14.98
C VAL A 121 -3.17 3.42 -14.53
N CYS A 122 -3.38 2.11 -14.53
CA CYS A 122 -2.41 1.14 -13.98
C CYS A 122 -1.09 1.16 -14.77
N PRO A 123 0.02 1.68 -14.21
CA PRO A 123 1.25 1.91 -15.00
C PRO A 123 1.85 0.62 -15.54
N THR A 124 1.73 -0.47 -14.82
CA THR A 124 2.25 -1.79 -15.18
C THR A 124 1.21 -2.67 -15.87
N GLN A 125 0.00 -2.14 -16.10
CA GLN A 125 -1.12 -2.93 -16.64
C GLN A 125 -1.38 -4.21 -15.86
N ALA A 126 -1.26 -4.14 -14.54
CA ALA A 126 -1.54 -5.26 -13.65
C ALA A 126 -3.03 -5.61 -13.62
N ILE A 127 -3.91 -4.61 -13.76
CA ILE A 127 -5.35 -4.82 -13.90
C ILE A 127 -5.63 -5.15 -15.37
N ARG A 128 -5.75 -6.44 -15.68
CA ARG A 128 -5.86 -6.98 -17.05
C ARG A 128 -7.26 -6.78 -17.67
N GLY A 129 -8.22 -6.52 -16.85
CA GLY A 129 -9.62 -6.30 -17.21
C GLY A 129 -10.47 -6.20 -15.95
N PRO A 130 -11.78 -5.99 -16.08
CA PRO A 130 -12.67 -5.91 -14.93
C PRO A 130 -12.52 -7.11 -14.00
N TYR A 131 -12.20 -6.87 -12.73
CA TYR A 131 -12.07 -7.89 -11.68
C TYR A 131 -10.89 -8.86 -11.85
N GLN A 132 -9.95 -8.59 -12.78
CA GLN A 132 -8.82 -9.45 -13.10
C GLN A 132 -7.51 -8.72 -12.82
N LEU A 133 -6.76 -9.20 -11.84
CA LEU A 133 -5.46 -8.66 -11.43
C LEU A 133 -4.35 -9.70 -11.62
N ASP A 134 -3.31 -9.36 -12.40
CA ASP A 134 -2.04 -10.06 -12.36
C ASP A 134 -1.17 -9.44 -11.26
N ALA A 135 -1.20 -10.06 -10.08
CA ALA A 135 -0.47 -9.57 -8.91
C ALA A 135 1.04 -9.44 -9.16
N ARG A 136 1.64 -10.28 -9.99
CA ARG A 136 3.08 -10.26 -10.33
C ARG A 136 3.52 -8.97 -11.01
N ARG A 137 2.58 -8.23 -11.59
CA ARG A 137 2.80 -6.92 -12.22
C ARG A 137 2.37 -5.76 -11.33
N CYS A 138 1.60 -6.02 -10.26
CA CYS A 138 1.10 -4.98 -9.38
C CYS A 138 2.25 -4.33 -8.60
N ILE A 139 2.36 -2.99 -8.67
CA ILE A 139 3.41 -2.23 -7.97
C ILE A 139 3.34 -2.47 -6.45
N SER A 140 2.13 -2.62 -5.90
CA SER A 140 1.97 -2.94 -4.48
C SER A 140 2.64 -4.28 -4.14
N TYR A 141 2.38 -5.33 -4.92
CA TYR A 141 3.06 -6.62 -4.75
C TYR A 141 4.58 -6.51 -4.94
N LEU A 142 5.04 -5.83 -6.00
CA LEU A 142 6.46 -5.71 -6.33
C LEU A 142 7.25 -4.99 -5.25
N THR A 143 6.65 -3.98 -4.61
CA THR A 143 7.33 -3.16 -3.59
C THR A 143 7.20 -3.70 -2.17
N ILE A 144 6.23 -4.60 -1.92
CA ILE A 144 5.92 -5.10 -0.57
C ILE A 144 6.24 -6.59 -0.43
N GLU A 145 5.67 -7.44 -1.29
CA GLU A 145 5.71 -8.90 -1.10
C GLU A 145 6.84 -9.56 -1.89
N HIS A 146 7.18 -9.02 -3.07
CA HIS A 146 8.24 -9.57 -3.91
C HIS A 146 9.62 -9.42 -3.25
N LYS A 147 10.30 -10.54 -3.03
CA LYS A 147 11.55 -10.58 -2.24
C LYS A 147 12.81 -10.47 -3.08
N SER A 148 12.75 -10.80 -4.37
CA SER A 148 13.89 -10.81 -5.29
C SER A 148 14.00 -9.52 -6.11
N ALA A 149 14.82 -9.53 -7.14
CA ALA A 149 14.97 -8.42 -8.07
C ALA A 149 13.65 -8.12 -8.78
N ILE A 150 13.30 -6.83 -8.83
CA ILE A 150 12.15 -6.37 -9.61
C ILE A 150 12.50 -6.54 -11.10
N PRO A 151 11.62 -7.16 -11.92
CA PRO A 151 11.86 -7.30 -13.36
C PRO A 151 12.22 -5.96 -14.01
N GLU A 152 13.27 -5.95 -14.80
CA GLU A 152 13.87 -4.71 -15.32
C GLU A 152 12.86 -3.91 -16.16
N GLU A 153 12.05 -4.59 -16.97
CA GLU A 153 11.02 -4.00 -17.80
C GLU A 153 9.89 -3.31 -17.01
N LEU A 154 9.72 -3.64 -15.72
CA LEU A 154 8.73 -3.01 -14.85
C LEU A 154 9.30 -1.81 -14.08
N ARG A 155 10.61 -1.73 -13.88
CA ARG A 155 11.25 -0.66 -13.08
C ARG A 155 10.92 0.75 -13.58
N PRO A 156 10.95 1.07 -14.90
CA PRO A 156 10.55 2.39 -15.39
C PRO A 156 9.08 2.72 -15.11
N LEU A 157 8.20 1.71 -15.11
CA LEU A 157 6.77 1.87 -14.92
C LEU A 157 6.38 2.13 -13.45
N ILE A 158 7.24 1.76 -12.51
CA ILE A 158 7.03 1.99 -11.07
C ILE A 158 7.10 3.49 -10.75
N GLY A 159 7.93 4.24 -11.46
CA GLY A 159 8.12 5.67 -11.17
C GLY A 159 8.71 5.89 -9.77
N ASN A 160 8.14 6.81 -9.02
CA ASN A 160 8.55 7.16 -7.65
C ASN A 160 7.82 6.37 -6.55
N ARG A 161 7.10 5.30 -6.88
CA ARG A 161 6.35 4.48 -5.91
C ARG A 161 7.30 3.53 -5.18
N VAL A 162 7.54 3.81 -3.91
CA VAL A 162 8.54 3.06 -3.11
C VAL A 162 7.92 2.04 -2.16
N TYR A 163 6.64 2.20 -1.84
CA TYR A 163 5.91 1.25 -1.00
C TYR A 163 4.42 1.29 -1.32
N GLY A 164 3.89 0.23 -1.90
CA GLY A 164 2.49 0.17 -2.34
C GLY A 164 2.22 1.07 -3.56
N CYS A 165 0.95 1.13 -3.95
CA CYS A 165 0.48 1.94 -5.07
C CYS A 165 -1.01 2.21 -4.89
N ASP A 166 -1.38 3.47 -4.92
CA ASP A 166 -2.77 3.91 -4.72
C ASP A 166 -3.46 4.35 -6.03
N ASP A 167 -2.78 4.25 -7.19
CA ASP A 167 -3.25 4.87 -8.44
C ASP A 167 -4.68 4.46 -8.82
N CYS A 168 -5.01 3.18 -8.72
CA CYS A 168 -6.34 2.70 -9.04
C CYS A 168 -7.43 3.22 -8.07
N GLN A 169 -7.06 3.53 -6.82
CA GLN A 169 -7.96 4.15 -5.85
C GLN A 169 -8.09 5.65 -6.10
N LEU A 170 -6.97 6.33 -6.42
CA LEU A 170 -6.93 7.78 -6.63
C LEU A 170 -7.77 8.27 -7.79
N VAL A 171 -7.98 7.44 -8.82
CA VAL A 171 -8.82 7.78 -9.97
C VAL A 171 -10.26 7.26 -9.85
N CYS A 172 -10.54 6.46 -8.82
CA CYS A 172 -11.86 5.87 -8.65
C CYS A 172 -12.90 6.93 -8.27
N PRO A 173 -13.96 7.14 -9.06
CA PRO A 173 -14.95 8.17 -8.78
C PRO A 173 -15.74 7.93 -7.48
N TRP A 174 -15.78 6.68 -6.99
CA TRP A 174 -16.43 6.36 -5.73
C TRP A 174 -15.66 6.91 -4.52
N ASN A 175 -14.36 7.17 -4.66
CA ASN A 175 -13.55 7.75 -3.58
C ASN A 175 -13.88 9.22 -3.26
N ARG A 176 -14.74 9.88 -4.04
CA ARG A 176 -15.34 11.18 -3.65
C ARG A 176 -16.19 11.11 -2.38
N PHE A 177 -16.65 9.91 -2.02
CA PHE A 177 -17.42 9.67 -0.79
C PHE A 177 -16.54 9.19 0.39
N ALA A 178 -15.23 9.09 0.17
CA ALA A 178 -14.30 8.68 1.21
C ALA A 178 -14.31 9.65 2.39
N LYS A 179 -14.18 9.10 3.59
CA LYS A 179 -14.17 9.87 4.83
C LYS A 179 -12.75 9.98 5.35
N LEU A 180 -12.43 11.14 5.90
CA LEU A 180 -11.18 11.31 6.63
C LEU A 180 -11.22 10.48 7.91
N THR A 181 -10.09 9.87 8.24
CA THR A 181 -9.99 9.08 9.47
C THR A 181 -10.02 9.98 10.70
N SER A 182 -10.77 9.57 11.71
CA SER A 182 -10.68 10.10 13.06
C SER A 182 -9.67 9.35 13.94
N GLU A 183 -9.13 8.23 13.44
CA GLU A 183 -8.20 7.39 14.19
C GLU A 183 -6.79 8.00 14.22
N GLY A 184 -6.33 8.36 15.42
CA GLY A 184 -5.03 8.98 15.62
C GLY A 184 -3.85 8.10 15.21
N ASP A 185 -4.00 6.79 15.32
CA ASP A 185 -2.97 5.81 14.93
C ASP A 185 -2.70 5.79 13.41
N PHE A 186 -3.64 6.27 12.59
CA PHE A 186 -3.48 6.34 11.13
C PHE A 186 -2.93 7.67 10.62
N ARG A 187 -2.65 8.63 11.51
CA ARG A 187 -1.97 9.88 11.12
C ARG A 187 -0.60 9.59 10.55
N THR A 188 -0.22 10.37 9.53
CA THR A 188 1.10 10.27 8.91
C THR A 188 2.22 10.45 9.94
N ARG A 189 3.21 9.57 9.88
CA ARG A 189 4.40 9.57 10.74
C ARG A 189 5.66 9.83 9.92
N ASN A 190 6.67 10.41 10.57
CA ASN A 190 8.00 10.62 9.99
C ASN A 190 8.03 11.37 8.65
N GLY A 191 7.03 12.19 8.36
CA GLY A 191 6.95 12.94 7.11
C GLY A 191 6.78 12.06 5.85
N LEU A 192 6.27 10.83 5.99
CA LEU A 192 6.16 9.84 4.89
C LEU A 192 5.21 10.26 3.76
N ASP A 193 4.47 11.35 3.91
CA ASP A 193 3.62 11.95 2.88
C ASP A 193 4.35 12.99 2.02
N ALA A 194 5.50 13.48 2.48
CA ALA A 194 6.23 14.57 1.85
C ALA A 194 7.73 14.31 1.66
N ALA A 195 8.26 13.21 2.23
CA ALA A 195 9.69 12.89 2.18
C ALA A 195 10.18 12.70 0.73
N THR A 196 11.38 13.19 0.46
CA THR A 196 12.03 12.99 -0.85
C THR A 196 12.64 11.59 -0.96
N LEU A 197 12.84 11.13 -2.20
CA LEU A 197 13.55 9.89 -2.48
C LEU A 197 14.97 9.91 -1.89
N LEU A 198 15.67 11.06 -1.99
CA LEU A 198 17.03 11.23 -1.48
C LEU A 198 17.10 11.13 0.04
N GLU A 199 16.18 11.80 0.75
CA GLU A 199 16.11 11.73 2.22
C GLU A 199 15.89 10.30 2.71
N LEU A 200 14.97 9.58 2.08
CA LEU A 200 14.66 8.21 2.48
C LEU A 200 15.78 7.22 2.11
N PHE A 201 16.45 7.45 0.98
CA PHE A 201 17.56 6.61 0.53
C PHE A 201 18.81 6.76 1.40
N ALA A 202 18.98 7.92 2.03
CA ALA A 202 20.08 8.19 2.96
C ALA A 202 19.94 7.46 4.30
N TRP A 203 18.74 7.00 4.68
CA TRP A 203 18.55 6.33 5.97
C TRP A 203 19.45 5.10 6.10
N THR A 204 20.11 5.02 7.25
CA THR A 204 20.83 3.82 7.70
C THR A 204 19.82 2.75 8.14
N GLU A 205 20.26 1.51 8.28
CA GLU A 205 19.40 0.42 8.79
C GLU A 205 18.85 0.75 10.20
N SER A 206 19.67 1.35 11.06
CA SER A 206 19.25 1.77 12.40
C SER A 206 18.18 2.86 12.36
N GLU A 207 18.30 3.83 11.45
CA GLU A 207 17.30 4.88 11.26
C GLU A 207 16.02 4.31 10.67
N PHE A 208 16.10 3.44 9.66
CA PHE A 208 14.95 2.71 9.11
C PHE A 208 14.20 1.98 10.22
N ASP A 209 14.89 1.18 11.03
CA ASP A 209 14.30 0.40 12.12
C ASP A 209 13.67 1.27 13.20
N SER A 210 14.34 2.34 13.59
CA SER A 210 13.85 3.23 14.67
C SER A 210 12.65 4.06 14.21
N ARG A 211 12.75 4.69 13.02
CA ARG A 211 11.70 5.54 12.47
C ARG A 211 10.44 4.74 12.10
N LEU A 212 10.61 3.54 11.54
CA LEU A 212 9.50 2.68 11.11
C LEU A 212 9.03 1.68 12.17
N ARG A 213 9.48 1.82 13.41
CA ARG A 213 8.96 1.01 14.52
C ARG A 213 7.45 1.17 14.65
N GLY A 214 6.73 0.05 14.53
CA GLY A 214 5.27 0.01 14.57
C GLY A 214 4.58 0.51 13.28
N SER A 215 5.31 0.63 12.18
CA SER A 215 4.78 0.84 10.83
C SER A 215 4.72 -0.49 10.06
N PRO A 216 3.76 -0.70 9.15
CA PRO A 216 3.72 -1.87 8.28
C PRO A 216 4.92 -1.93 7.32
N ILE A 217 5.53 -0.78 6.99
CA ILE A 217 6.69 -0.69 6.10
C ILE A 217 7.89 -1.46 6.66
N ARG A 218 8.05 -1.51 7.97
CA ARG A 218 9.18 -2.21 8.60
C ARG A 218 9.30 -3.68 8.18
N ARG A 219 8.19 -4.32 7.80
CA ARG A 219 8.16 -5.75 7.37
C ARG A 219 9.04 -6.06 6.17
N ILE A 220 9.25 -5.08 5.28
CA ILE A 220 10.06 -5.33 4.08
C ILE A 220 11.56 -5.36 4.37
N GLY A 221 12.00 -4.79 5.50
CA GLY A 221 13.42 -4.66 5.85
C GLY A 221 14.13 -3.58 5.04
N HIS A 222 15.30 -3.14 5.56
CA HIS A 222 16.08 -2.04 4.96
C HIS A 222 16.59 -2.39 3.55
N GLU A 223 16.94 -3.64 3.30
CA GLU A 223 17.41 -4.11 1.98
C GLU A 223 16.38 -3.84 0.87
N ARG A 224 15.12 -4.29 1.06
CA ARG A 224 14.06 -4.08 0.06
C ARG A 224 13.61 -2.62 0.01
N TRP A 225 13.71 -1.90 1.12
CA TRP A 225 13.49 -0.45 1.16
C TRP A 225 14.47 0.27 0.23
N LEU A 226 15.78 0.00 0.34
CA LEU A 226 16.79 0.56 -0.55
C LEU A 226 16.61 0.12 -2.00
N ARG A 227 16.22 -1.15 -2.26
CA ARG A 227 15.87 -1.65 -3.58
C ARG A 227 14.79 -0.80 -4.25
N ASN A 228 13.69 -0.54 -3.53
CA ASN A 228 12.55 0.23 -4.04
C ASN A 228 12.94 1.70 -4.29
N LEU A 229 13.69 2.29 -3.37
CA LEU A 229 14.18 3.66 -3.50
C LEU A 229 15.18 3.81 -4.65
N ALA A 230 16.04 2.83 -4.89
CA ALA A 230 16.93 2.83 -6.04
C ALA A 230 16.13 2.86 -7.36
N VAL A 231 15.03 2.10 -7.46
CA VAL A 231 14.12 2.19 -8.62
C VAL A 231 13.51 3.58 -8.74
N GLY A 232 13.03 4.15 -7.64
CA GLY A 232 12.49 5.52 -7.62
C GLY A 232 13.52 6.55 -8.09
N LEU A 233 14.75 6.48 -7.58
CA LEU A 233 15.84 7.38 -7.98
C LEU A 233 16.25 7.19 -9.43
N GLY A 234 16.24 5.96 -9.96
CA GLY A 234 16.51 5.69 -11.39
C GLY A 234 15.43 6.26 -12.32
N ASN A 235 14.25 6.57 -11.81
CA ASN A 235 13.16 7.24 -12.53
C ASN A 235 13.07 8.75 -12.26
N ALA A 236 13.85 9.27 -11.31
CA ALA A 236 13.90 10.70 -11.01
C ALA A 236 14.62 11.51 -12.10
N ALA A 237 14.46 12.83 -12.05
CA ALA A 237 15.24 13.72 -12.92
C ALA A 237 16.74 13.56 -12.66
N THR A 238 17.54 13.53 -13.72
CA THR A 238 18.99 13.39 -13.61
C THR A 238 19.60 14.62 -12.93
N SER A 239 20.32 14.40 -11.82
CA SER A 239 21.04 15.44 -11.09
C SER A 239 22.31 14.87 -10.44
N LEU A 240 23.27 15.75 -10.12
CA LEU A 240 24.49 15.36 -9.41
C LEU A 240 24.18 14.73 -8.05
N HIS A 241 23.14 15.21 -7.34
CA HIS A 241 22.73 14.68 -6.05
C HIS A 241 22.19 13.24 -6.16
N VAL A 242 21.35 12.97 -7.19
CA VAL A 242 20.82 11.63 -7.44
C VAL A 242 21.95 10.65 -7.76
N VAL A 243 22.87 11.04 -8.68
CA VAL A 243 24.00 10.19 -9.06
C VAL A 243 24.93 9.94 -7.87
N ALA A 244 25.24 10.97 -7.07
CA ALA A 244 26.08 10.83 -5.88
C ALA A 244 25.44 9.90 -4.83
N ALA A 245 24.14 10.05 -4.58
CA ALA A 245 23.40 9.20 -3.67
C ALA A 245 23.42 7.73 -4.14
N LEU A 246 23.17 7.46 -5.41
CA LEU A 246 23.24 6.10 -5.96
C LEU A 246 24.66 5.52 -5.85
N ARG A 247 25.69 6.30 -6.21
CA ARG A 247 27.10 5.87 -6.11
C ARG A 247 27.50 5.51 -4.68
N SER A 248 26.96 6.21 -3.67
CA SER A 248 27.26 5.88 -2.26
C SER A 248 26.81 4.48 -1.84
N ARG A 249 25.96 3.83 -2.62
CA ARG A 249 25.45 2.48 -2.37
C ARG A 249 25.90 1.47 -3.44
N ALA A 250 26.81 1.84 -4.37
CA ALA A 250 27.29 0.96 -5.44
C ALA A 250 27.95 -0.32 -4.92
N ASP A 251 28.66 -0.23 -3.79
CA ASP A 251 29.35 -1.34 -3.12
C ASP A 251 28.56 -1.89 -1.91
N HIS A 252 27.24 -1.69 -1.88
CA HIS A 252 26.41 -2.18 -0.78
C HIS A 252 26.54 -3.70 -0.61
N PRO A 253 26.59 -4.26 0.63
CA PRO A 253 26.78 -5.71 0.86
C PRO A 253 25.73 -6.58 0.15
N SER A 254 24.49 -6.12 0.07
CA SER A 254 23.42 -6.85 -0.62
C SER A 254 23.56 -6.76 -2.14
N ALA A 255 23.61 -7.92 -2.80
CA ALA A 255 23.58 -8.03 -4.26
C ALA A 255 22.26 -7.45 -4.85
N LEU A 256 21.15 -7.62 -4.13
CA LEU A 256 19.86 -7.06 -4.53
C LEU A 256 19.89 -5.54 -4.63
N VAL A 257 20.52 -4.88 -3.65
CA VAL A 257 20.65 -3.42 -3.66
C VAL A 257 21.61 -2.98 -4.78
N ARG A 258 22.79 -3.63 -4.90
CA ARG A 258 23.76 -3.29 -5.96
C ARG A 258 23.18 -3.39 -7.36
N GLU A 259 22.41 -4.42 -7.66
CA GLU A 259 21.78 -4.61 -8.96
C GLU A 259 20.83 -3.44 -9.30
N HIS A 260 19.98 -3.04 -8.35
CA HIS A 260 19.02 -1.95 -8.58
C HIS A 260 19.72 -0.58 -8.63
N VAL A 261 20.77 -0.39 -7.84
CA VAL A 261 21.62 0.82 -7.89
C VAL A 261 22.33 0.92 -9.23
N ALA A 262 22.93 -0.18 -9.73
CA ALA A 262 23.60 -0.21 -11.04
C ALA A 262 22.60 0.12 -12.17
N TRP A 263 21.40 -0.47 -12.15
CA TRP A 263 20.33 -0.12 -13.09
C TRP A 263 19.97 1.38 -12.99
N ALA A 264 19.79 1.89 -11.77
CA ALA A 264 19.45 3.30 -11.56
C ALA A 264 20.55 4.24 -12.08
N ILE A 265 21.83 3.94 -11.85
CA ILE A 265 22.97 4.71 -12.37
C ILE A 265 22.97 4.72 -13.92
N SER A 266 22.69 3.57 -14.55
CA SER A 266 22.62 3.48 -16.01
C SER A 266 21.56 4.39 -16.63
N ARG A 267 20.48 4.68 -15.89
CA ARG A 267 19.43 5.61 -16.30
C ARG A 267 19.91 7.08 -16.34
N HIS A 268 21.00 7.40 -15.65
CA HIS A 268 21.58 8.74 -15.56
C HIS A 268 22.93 8.83 -16.32
N ALA A 269 23.14 8.03 -17.35
CA ALA A 269 24.42 7.89 -18.06
C ALA A 269 25.01 9.21 -18.55
N SER A 270 24.18 10.23 -18.86
CA SER A 270 24.66 11.56 -19.27
C SER A 270 25.46 12.33 -18.21
N LEU A 271 25.36 11.99 -16.95
CA LEU A 271 26.14 12.55 -15.84
C LEU A 271 26.98 11.49 -15.12
N ALA A 272 26.95 10.23 -15.55
CA ALA A 272 27.66 9.14 -14.90
C ALA A 272 29.08 8.94 -15.49
N ALA A 273 29.37 9.53 -16.64
CA ALA A 273 30.66 9.61 -17.29
C ALA A 273 31.51 10.77 -16.71
#